data_b323a59ce7e4c86f7c85a79136d540f5
#
_entry.id   b323a59ce7e4c86f7c85a79136d540f5
#
_cell.length_a   1.000
_cell.length_b   1.000
_cell.length_c   1.000
_cell.angle_alpha   90.00
_cell.angle_beta   90.00
_cell.angle_gamma   90.00
#
_symmetry.space_group_name_H-M   'P 1'
#
loop_
_entity.id
_entity.type
_entity.pdbx_description
1 polymer ?
#
loop_
_entity_poly.entity_id
_entity_poly.type
_entity_poly.pdbx_seq_one_letter_code
_entity_poly.pdbx_strand_id
1 'polypeptide(L)'
;YQAEISQGRLEALLNFQTAIISLTGMQIANCSLLDEATAAAEAMLMMYALRSREAVKQGRCQLFVDKQIFPQTLDVLLTRSEPFGIELIIDDYNEYEFSGKEFGAIVQFPAATGEVRDYAAFTAKAHEAGALVTVAADILSLAIMTPPAEWDADIAVGSTQRLGCPMGFGGPAAGYMATREAFKRNMPGRIIGVSVDRLGNKALRMALQMREQHIKRERATSNICTASALMASMAGFYCVYNGPKGLRRAAMTAHASAVAAAEAIKALGYTLAAEQVFD
;
A
#
# COMPACT_ATOMS: atom_id res chain seq x y z
N TYR A 1 -22.73 -9.51 10.06
CA TYR A 1 -22.79 -9.72 8.64
C TYR A 1 -21.41 -10.00 8.05
N GLN A 2 -21.14 -11.26 7.75
CA GLN A 2 -19.79 -11.75 7.43
C GLN A 2 -19.68 -12.13 5.94
N ALA A 3 -18.60 -11.69 5.28
CA ALA A 3 -18.34 -12.03 3.88
C ALA A 3 -18.12 -13.55 3.69
N GLU A 4 -17.62 -14.21 4.71
CA GLU A 4 -17.26 -15.62 4.72
C GLU A 4 -18.40 -16.59 4.39
N ILE A 5 -19.64 -16.18 4.63
CA ILE A 5 -20.82 -16.98 4.37
C ILE A 5 -21.46 -16.72 3.00
N SER A 6 -20.83 -15.89 2.16
CA SER A 6 -21.37 -15.50 0.86
C SER A 6 -20.31 -15.61 -0.23
N GLN A 7 -20.47 -16.57 -1.14
CA GLN A 7 -19.55 -16.77 -2.27
C GLN A 7 -19.45 -15.52 -3.16
N GLY A 8 -20.56 -14.84 -3.43
CA GLY A 8 -20.55 -13.60 -4.22
C GLY A 8 -19.78 -12.45 -3.58
N ARG A 9 -19.75 -12.36 -2.24
CA ARG A 9 -18.93 -11.37 -1.55
C ARG A 9 -17.46 -11.72 -1.57
N LEU A 10 -17.13 -12.98 -1.39
CA LEU A 10 -15.77 -13.46 -1.54
C LEU A 10 -15.25 -13.22 -2.96
N GLU A 11 -16.10 -13.37 -3.98
CA GLU A 11 -15.76 -13.04 -5.35
C GLU A 11 -15.53 -11.54 -5.57
N ALA A 12 -16.36 -10.68 -5.00
CA ALA A 12 -16.14 -9.22 -5.04
C ALA A 12 -14.80 -8.83 -4.40
N LEU A 13 -14.45 -9.42 -3.25
CA LEU A 13 -13.17 -9.18 -2.59
C LEU A 13 -11.99 -9.79 -3.36
N LEU A 14 -12.17 -10.92 -4.03
CA LEU A 14 -11.16 -11.49 -4.94
C LEU A 14 -10.89 -10.57 -6.14
N ASN A 15 -11.94 -9.97 -6.71
CA ASN A 15 -11.81 -8.97 -7.77
C ASN A 15 -11.05 -7.73 -7.29
N PHE A 16 -11.32 -7.27 -6.06
CA PHE A 16 -10.52 -6.21 -5.44
C PHE A 16 -9.04 -6.57 -5.35
N GLN A 17 -8.70 -7.74 -4.79
CA GLN A 17 -7.30 -8.21 -4.73
C GLN A 17 -6.64 -8.24 -6.11
N THR A 18 -7.35 -8.74 -7.11
CA THR A 18 -6.86 -8.84 -8.49
C THR A 18 -6.58 -7.46 -9.08
N ALA A 19 -7.47 -6.48 -8.84
CA ALA A 19 -7.27 -5.11 -9.31
C ALA A 19 -6.03 -4.47 -8.67
N ILE A 20 -5.85 -4.64 -7.35
CA ILE A 20 -4.67 -4.14 -6.64
C ILE A 20 -3.38 -4.79 -7.15
N ILE A 21 -3.36 -6.10 -7.32
CA ILE A 21 -2.23 -6.83 -7.91
C ILE A 21 -1.88 -6.27 -9.30
N SER A 22 -2.90 -6.08 -10.15
CA SER A 22 -2.70 -5.59 -11.52
C SER A 22 -2.18 -4.16 -11.58
N LEU A 23 -2.61 -3.27 -10.68
CA LEU A 23 -2.18 -1.88 -10.65
C LEU A 23 -0.79 -1.71 -10.03
N THR A 24 -0.49 -2.47 -8.97
CA THR A 24 0.80 -2.38 -8.27
C THR A 24 1.91 -3.21 -8.91
N GLY A 25 1.57 -4.17 -9.78
CA GLY A 25 2.49 -5.16 -10.33
C GLY A 25 2.94 -6.21 -9.30
N MET A 26 2.47 -6.14 -8.07
CA MET A 26 2.83 -7.07 -6.99
C MET A 26 2.25 -8.46 -7.21
N GLN A 27 2.77 -9.46 -6.48
CA GLN A 27 2.39 -10.87 -6.66
C GLN A 27 1.16 -11.29 -5.86
N ILE A 28 0.89 -10.60 -4.72
CA ILE A 28 -0.25 -10.90 -3.85
C ILE A 28 -0.75 -9.61 -3.19
N ALA A 29 -2.07 -9.52 -2.97
CA ALA A 29 -2.69 -8.43 -2.23
C ALA A 29 -3.67 -8.99 -1.19
N ASN A 30 -3.92 -8.22 -0.12
CA ASN A 30 -5.00 -8.50 0.81
C ASN A 30 -6.35 -7.97 0.29
N CYS A 31 -7.43 -8.29 0.98
CA CYS A 31 -8.78 -7.83 0.62
C CYS A 31 -9.24 -6.58 1.40
N SER A 32 -8.37 -5.80 1.87
CA SER A 32 -8.32 -4.43 2.35
C SER A 32 -7.82 -4.26 3.79
N LEU A 33 -7.44 -3.04 4.08
CA LEU A 33 -7.15 -2.49 5.40
C LEU A 33 -8.06 -1.28 5.66
N LEU A 34 -7.88 -0.61 6.80
CA LEU A 34 -8.72 0.52 7.19
C LEU A 34 -8.52 1.73 6.26
N ASP A 35 -7.29 2.20 6.17
CA ASP A 35 -6.86 3.36 5.38
C ASP A 35 -5.37 3.26 5.01
N GLU A 36 -4.84 4.26 4.31
CA GLU A 36 -3.45 4.32 3.88
C GLU A 36 -2.47 4.38 5.06
N ALA A 37 -2.74 5.24 6.03
CA ALA A 37 -1.85 5.43 7.18
C ALA A 37 -1.72 4.15 8.02
N THR A 38 -2.85 3.47 8.26
CA THR A 38 -2.86 2.16 8.92
C THR A 38 -2.13 1.12 8.08
N ALA A 39 -2.32 1.12 6.76
CA ALA A 39 -1.64 0.19 5.86
C ALA A 39 -0.11 0.40 5.88
N ALA A 40 0.35 1.64 5.90
CA ALA A 40 1.77 1.98 6.05
C ALA A 40 2.34 1.50 7.39
N ALA A 41 1.60 1.69 8.49
CA ALA A 41 2.01 1.20 9.81
C ALA A 41 2.04 -0.34 9.88
N GLU A 42 1.09 -1.02 9.26
CA GLU A 42 1.10 -2.47 9.15
C GLU A 42 2.28 -2.96 8.28
N ALA A 43 2.65 -2.23 7.23
CA ALA A 43 3.84 -2.52 6.42
C ALA A 43 5.13 -2.36 7.23
N MET A 44 5.25 -1.29 8.03
CA MET A 44 6.35 -1.10 8.98
C MET A 44 6.51 -2.31 9.91
N LEU A 45 5.42 -2.74 10.55
CA LEU A 45 5.45 -3.89 11.46
C LEU A 45 5.73 -5.21 10.73
N MET A 46 5.25 -5.35 9.50
CA MET A 46 5.55 -6.50 8.65
C MET A 46 7.03 -6.55 8.29
N MET A 47 7.64 -5.46 7.85
CA MET A 47 9.08 -5.38 7.59
C MET A 47 9.90 -5.67 8.85
N TYR A 48 9.48 -5.13 10.01
CA TYR A 48 10.11 -5.39 11.28
C TYR A 48 10.09 -6.89 11.66
N ALA A 49 8.98 -7.57 11.39
CA ALA A 49 8.84 -9.01 11.63
C ALA A 49 9.62 -9.88 10.62
N LEU A 50 9.86 -9.37 9.41
CA LEU A 50 10.61 -10.05 8.34
C LEU A 50 12.12 -9.96 8.48
N ARG A 51 12.64 -9.23 9.48
CA ARG A 51 14.08 -9.13 9.72
C ARG A 51 14.72 -10.51 9.82
N SER A 52 15.87 -10.67 9.20
CA SER A 52 16.68 -11.87 9.34
C SER A 52 17.11 -12.08 10.80
N ARG A 53 17.45 -13.32 11.16
CA ARG A 53 17.99 -13.62 12.50
C ARG A 53 19.25 -12.79 12.82
N GLU A 54 20.05 -12.50 11.81
CA GLU A 54 21.22 -11.65 11.89
C GLU A 54 20.84 -10.20 12.22
N ALA A 55 19.91 -9.62 11.45
CA ALA A 55 19.40 -8.26 11.68
C ALA A 55 18.81 -8.08 13.09
N VAL A 56 18.09 -9.09 13.60
CA VAL A 56 17.58 -9.10 14.97
C VAL A 56 18.70 -9.13 16.01
N LYS A 57 19.74 -9.96 15.82
CA LYS A 57 20.91 -10.00 16.71
C LYS A 57 21.71 -8.69 16.71
N GLN A 58 21.77 -8.03 15.55
CA GLN A 58 22.43 -6.72 15.40
C GLN A 58 21.60 -5.56 15.97
N GLY A 59 20.37 -5.83 16.43
CA GLY A 59 19.49 -4.81 16.98
C GLY A 59 18.97 -3.81 15.92
N ARG A 60 18.86 -4.21 14.63
CA ARG A 60 18.33 -3.34 13.59
C ARG A 60 16.89 -2.96 13.92
N CYS A 61 16.65 -1.71 14.28
CA CYS A 61 15.33 -1.19 14.68
C CYS A 61 15.02 0.17 14.03
N GLN A 62 15.82 0.62 13.08
CA GLN A 62 15.59 1.88 12.39
C GLN A 62 14.75 1.67 11.13
N LEU A 63 13.82 2.60 10.88
CA LEU A 63 13.02 2.69 9.68
C LEU A 63 13.23 4.05 9.05
N PHE A 64 13.70 4.08 7.81
CA PHE A 64 13.71 5.32 7.02
C PHE A 64 12.30 5.68 6.60
N VAL A 65 11.94 6.96 6.72
CA VAL A 65 10.67 7.52 6.23
C VAL A 65 10.99 8.78 5.42
N ASP A 66 10.60 8.79 4.14
CA ASP A 66 10.78 10.00 3.31
C ASP A 66 10.02 11.17 3.93
N LYS A 67 10.67 12.32 4.09
CA LYS A 67 10.08 13.56 4.61
C LYS A 67 8.86 14.04 3.82
N GLN A 68 8.67 13.55 2.61
CA GLN A 68 7.54 13.84 1.74
C GLN A 68 6.39 12.82 1.84
N ILE A 69 6.38 12.00 2.90
CA ILE A 69 5.19 11.21 3.24
C ILE A 69 4.05 12.13 3.72
N PHE A 70 2.80 11.71 3.56
CA PHE A 70 1.68 12.49 4.08
C PHE A 70 1.76 12.64 5.61
N PRO A 71 1.50 13.85 6.16
CA PRO A 71 1.60 14.10 7.59
C PRO A 71 0.77 13.15 8.45
N GLN A 72 -0.46 12.86 8.05
CA GLN A 72 -1.32 11.91 8.76
C GLN A 72 -0.76 10.48 8.77
N THR A 73 -0.04 10.08 7.72
CA THR A 73 0.63 8.77 7.67
C THR A 73 1.81 8.76 8.62
N LEU A 74 2.59 9.84 8.66
CA LEU A 74 3.70 9.98 9.60
C LEU A 74 3.24 9.91 11.06
N ASP A 75 2.15 10.60 11.42
CA ASP A 75 1.60 10.59 12.78
C ASP A 75 1.20 9.17 13.23
N VAL A 76 0.61 8.39 12.33
CA VAL A 76 0.27 6.98 12.62
C VAL A 76 1.52 6.12 12.75
N LEU A 77 2.54 6.33 11.89
CA LEU A 77 3.82 5.62 11.99
C LEU A 77 4.51 5.90 13.33
N LEU A 78 4.57 7.17 13.77
CA LEU A 78 5.13 7.57 15.05
C LEU A 78 4.41 6.87 16.21
N THR A 79 3.07 6.91 16.22
CA THR A 79 2.27 6.27 17.26
C THR A 79 2.48 4.75 17.32
N ARG A 80 2.58 4.10 16.15
CA ARG A 80 2.67 2.65 16.04
C ARG A 80 4.10 2.12 16.19
N SER A 81 5.13 2.95 16.01
CA SER A 81 6.54 2.59 16.19
C SER A 81 6.94 2.50 17.67
N GLU A 82 6.40 3.39 18.50
CA GLU A 82 6.78 3.55 19.92
C GLU A 82 6.70 2.24 20.73
N PRO A 83 5.59 1.47 20.74
CA PRO A 83 5.48 0.24 21.51
C PRO A 83 6.48 -0.86 21.13
N PHE A 84 7.05 -0.78 19.93
CA PHE A 84 7.99 -1.76 19.39
C PHE A 84 9.46 -1.30 19.49
N GLY A 85 9.70 -0.08 19.99
CA GLY A 85 11.03 0.52 20.04
C GLY A 85 11.63 0.74 18.66
N ILE A 86 10.79 0.99 17.64
CA ILE A 86 11.23 1.31 16.29
C ILE A 86 11.58 2.79 16.24
N GLU A 87 12.79 3.10 15.80
CA GLU A 87 13.27 4.46 15.58
C GLU A 87 12.99 4.90 14.14
N LEU A 88 12.22 5.98 13.96
CA LEU A 88 11.96 6.56 12.64
C LEU A 88 13.03 7.58 12.28
N ILE A 89 13.68 7.39 11.15
CA ILE A 89 14.63 8.34 10.55
C ILE A 89 13.89 9.06 9.43
N ILE A 90 13.54 10.33 9.66
CA ILE A 90 12.78 11.15 8.70
C ILE A 90 13.76 12.03 7.96
N ASP A 91 13.97 11.78 6.66
CA ASP A 91 14.96 12.50 5.86
C ASP A 91 14.59 12.53 4.37
N ASP A 92 15.41 13.16 3.54
CA ASP A 92 15.28 13.18 2.08
C ASP A 92 15.86 11.90 1.47
N TYR A 93 15.07 11.21 0.65
CA TYR A 93 15.51 9.98 -0.01
C TYR A 93 16.73 10.16 -0.93
N ASN A 94 16.92 11.35 -1.50
CA ASN A 94 18.06 11.64 -2.38
C ASN A 94 19.40 11.78 -1.63
N GLU A 95 19.34 12.28 -0.39
CA GLU A 95 20.52 12.61 0.40
C GLU A 95 20.85 11.51 1.42
N TYR A 96 19.91 10.60 1.64
CA TYR A 96 20.04 9.58 2.68
C TYR A 96 21.03 8.48 2.30
N GLU A 97 21.93 8.19 3.22
CA GLU A 97 22.87 7.07 3.12
C GLU A 97 22.55 6.03 4.22
N PHE A 98 22.27 4.81 3.79
CA PHE A 98 21.93 3.71 4.70
C PHE A 98 23.12 3.33 5.60
N SER A 99 22.90 3.28 6.91
CA SER A 99 23.91 2.94 7.90
C SER A 99 24.04 1.44 8.17
N GLY A 100 23.08 0.64 7.65
CA GLY A 100 22.95 -0.79 7.92
C GLY A 100 22.21 -1.11 9.23
N LYS A 101 21.65 -0.10 9.92
CA LYS A 101 20.76 -0.27 11.09
C LYS A 101 19.29 -0.31 10.71
N GLU A 102 18.97 0.12 9.51
CA GLU A 102 17.64 0.15 8.97
C GLU A 102 17.18 -1.26 8.60
N PHE A 103 15.95 -1.60 8.98
CA PHE A 103 15.30 -2.82 8.53
C PHE A 103 14.38 -2.58 7.34
N GLY A 104 14.03 -1.32 7.08
CA GLY A 104 13.16 -0.94 5.99
C GLY A 104 13.14 0.55 5.72
N ALA A 105 12.47 0.91 4.63
CA ALA A 105 12.22 2.27 4.21
C ALA A 105 10.77 2.42 3.74
N ILE A 106 10.18 3.61 3.95
CA ILE A 106 8.86 3.98 3.43
C ILE A 106 8.98 5.26 2.63
N VAL A 107 8.47 5.24 1.40
CA VAL A 107 8.41 6.40 0.49
C VAL A 107 6.98 6.63 0.02
N GLN A 108 6.66 7.87 -0.40
CA GLN A 108 5.34 8.27 -0.89
C GLN A 108 5.38 8.48 -2.42
N PHE A 109 4.40 7.93 -3.15
CA PHE A 109 4.35 8.02 -4.62
C PHE A 109 2.93 8.29 -5.16
N PRO A 110 2.66 9.45 -5.77
CA PRO A 110 3.49 10.65 -5.76
C PRO A 110 3.78 11.18 -4.36
N ALA A 111 4.81 12.02 -4.21
CA ALA A 111 5.15 12.65 -2.94
C ALA A 111 4.03 13.57 -2.42
N ALA A 112 4.08 14.00 -1.16
CA ALA A 112 3.07 14.88 -0.56
C ALA A 112 2.94 16.24 -1.28
N THR A 113 3.97 16.66 -2.00
CA THR A 113 3.95 17.85 -2.88
C THR A 113 3.28 17.59 -4.24
N GLY A 114 2.82 16.38 -4.52
CA GLY A 114 2.34 15.94 -5.83
C GLY A 114 3.47 15.53 -6.79
N GLU A 115 4.73 15.69 -6.40
CA GLU A 115 5.89 15.40 -7.23
C GLU A 115 6.02 13.91 -7.53
N VAL A 116 6.27 13.60 -8.81
CA VAL A 116 6.59 12.26 -9.28
C VAL A 116 8.09 12.04 -9.19
N ARG A 117 8.52 11.06 -8.41
CA ARG A 117 9.93 10.77 -8.13
C ARG A 117 10.34 9.40 -8.64
N ASP A 118 11.60 9.25 -9.03
CA ASP A 118 12.19 7.96 -9.37
C ASP A 118 12.89 7.37 -8.15
N TYR A 119 12.34 6.29 -7.62
CA TYR A 119 12.89 5.60 -6.46
C TYR A 119 13.72 4.36 -6.79
N ALA A 120 13.99 4.05 -8.08
CA ALA A 120 14.70 2.82 -8.45
C ALA A 120 16.12 2.75 -7.85
N ALA A 121 16.89 3.83 -7.94
CA ALA A 121 18.23 3.89 -7.37
C ALA A 121 18.21 3.85 -5.83
N PHE A 122 17.24 4.50 -5.19
CA PHE A 122 17.06 4.45 -3.74
C PHE A 122 16.72 3.04 -3.27
N THR A 123 15.81 2.36 -3.97
CA THR A 123 15.42 0.98 -3.65
C THR A 123 16.61 0.03 -3.75
N ALA A 124 17.44 0.17 -4.78
CA ALA A 124 18.65 -0.63 -4.92
C ALA A 124 19.62 -0.42 -3.75
N LYS A 125 19.89 0.83 -3.34
CA LYS A 125 20.72 1.16 -2.16
C LYS A 125 20.13 0.56 -0.86
N ALA A 126 18.81 0.65 -0.67
CA ALA A 126 18.13 0.06 0.48
C ALA A 126 18.35 -1.46 0.55
N HIS A 127 18.18 -2.15 -0.59
CA HIS A 127 18.38 -3.59 -0.68
C HIS A 127 19.85 -3.99 -0.44
N GLU A 128 20.82 -3.24 -0.95
CA GLU A 128 22.24 -3.45 -0.68
C GLU A 128 22.55 -3.36 0.83
N ALA A 129 21.87 -2.46 1.54
CA ALA A 129 21.95 -2.33 3.00
C ALA A 129 21.13 -3.41 3.77
N GLY A 130 20.36 -4.22 3.05
CA GLY A 130 19.49 -5.26 3.62
C GLY A 130 18.18 -4.71 4.22
N ALA A 131 17.73 -3.55 3.77
CA ALA A 131 16.44 -2.94 4.13
C ALA A 131 15.39 -3.23 3.05
N LEU A 132 14.15 -3.52 3.46
CA LEU A 132 13.00 -3.66 2.56
C LEU A 132 12.40 -2.29 2.24
N VAL A 133 11.77 -2.14 1.07
CA VAL A 133 11.15 -0.88 0.65
C VAL A 133 9.64 -1.01 0.52
N THR A 134 8.93 -0.17 1.27
CA THR A 134 7.47 0.03 1.14
C THR A 134 7.21 1.35 0.43
N VAL A 135 6.26 1.32 -0.50
CA VAL A 135 5.75 2.53 -1.15
C VAL A 135 4.29 2.76 -0.77
N ALA A 136 4.00 3.94 -0.24
CA ALA A 136 2.64 4.45 -0.12
C ALA A 136 2.26 5.11 -1.45
N ALA A 137 1.45 4.42 -2.25
CA ALA A 137 1.17 4.83 -3.63
C ALA A 137 -0.29 5.23 -3.83
N ASP A 138 -0.52 6.33 -4.54
CA ASP A 138 -1.84 6.64 -5.07
C ASP A 138 -2.23 5.60 -6.13
N ILE A 139 -3.26 4.84 -5.84
CA ILE A 139 -3.69 3.72 -6.68
C ILE A 139 -4.15 4.16 -8.08
N LEU A 140 -4.70 5.37 -8.23
CA LEU A 140 -5.14 5.87 -9.54
C LEU A 140 -3.96 6.26 -10.42
N SER A 141 -2.90 6.82 -9.84
CA SER A 141 -1.68 7.18 -10.57
C SER A 141 -1.05 5.97 -11.25
N LEU A 142 -1.14 4.79 -10.62
CA LEU A 142 -0.59 3.53 -11.14
C LEU A 142 -1.30 3.03 -12.42
N ALA A 143 -2.44 3.61 -12.80
CA ALA A 143 -3.06 3.33 -14.09
C ALA A 143 -2.29 3.91 -15.30
N ILE A 144 -1.35 4.84 -15.06
CA ILE A 144 -0.53 5.49 -16.10
C ILE A 144 0.96 5.57 -15.76
N MET A 145 1.35 5.30 -14.53
CA MET A 145 2.73 5.33 -14.07
C MET A 145 3.31 3.93 -13.94
N THR A 146 4.63 3.83 -13.89
CA THR A 146 5.34 2.57 -13.67
C THR A 146 4.96 1.97 -12.31
N PRO A 147 4.46 0.73 -12.28
CA PRO A 147 4.07 0.07 -11.04
C PRO A 147 5.24 -0.12 -10.07
N PRO A 148 5.00 -0.06 -8.75
CA PRO A 148 6.05 -0.24 -7.75
C PRO A 148 6.89 -1.52 -7.89
N ALA A 149 6.29 -2.61 -8.32
CA ALA A 149 7.03 -3.87 -8.52
C ALA A 149 8.07 -3.79 -9.63
N GLU A 150 7.92 -2.92 -10.63
CA GLU A 150 8.86 -2.80 -11.74
C GLU A 150 10.16 -2.06 -11.36
N TRP A 151 10.15 -1.28 -10.28
CA TRP A 151 11.34 -0.68 -9.68
C TRP A 151 11.73 -1.32 -8.34
N ASP A 152 11.31 -2.60 -8.19
CA ASP A 152 11.72 -3.53 -7.16
C ASP A 152 11.27 -3.20 -5.73
N ALA A 153 10.22 -2.40 -5.54
CA ALA A 153 9.61 -2.23 -4.23
C ALA A 153 9.11 -3.58 -3.67
N ASP A 154 9.21 -3.77 -2.36
CA ASP A 154 8.81 -5.02 -1.70
C ASP A 154 7.34 -5.03 -1.30
N ILE A 155 6.82 -3.88 -0.90
CA ILE A 155 5.45 -3.70 -0.42
C ILE A 155 4.87 -2.42 -1.02
N ALA A 156 3.64 -2.48 -1.51
CA ALA A 156 2.85 -1.33 -1.90
C ALA A 156 1.62 -1.20 -1.00
N VAL A 157 1.39 -0.01 -0.46
CA VAL A 157 0.24 0.34 0.38
C VAL A 157 -0.41 1.61 -0.15
N GLY A 158 -1.63 1.90 0.28
CA GLY A 158 -2.30 3.14 -0.11
C GLY A 158 -3.79 3.09 0.15
N SER A 159 -4.50 4.10 -0.34
CA SER A 159 -5.95 4.20 -0.28
C SER A 159 -6.59 3.84 -1.62
N THR A 160 -7.74 3.16 -1.57
CA THR A 160 -8.57 2.90 -2.75
C THR A 160 -9.73 3.88 -2.90
N GLN A 161 -9.74 4.99 -2.16
CA GLN A 161 -10.80 6.00 -2.22
C GLN A 161 -11.04 6.49 -3.66
N ARG A 162 -10.00 6.67 -4.44
CA ARG A 162 -10.07 7.14 -5.84
C ARG A 162 -10.70 6.12 -6.81
N LEU A 163 -10.96 4.91 -6.34
CA LEU A 163 -11.67 3.88 -7.09
C LEU A 163 -13.17 3.87 -6.75
N GLY A 164 -13.83 5.01 -6.94
CA GLY A 164 -15.28 5.15 -6.85
C GLY A 164 -15.85 5.37 -5.45
N CYS A 165 -15.02 5.52 -4.42
CA CYS A 165 -15.51 5.87 -3.07
C CYS A 165 -15.65 7.39 -2.96
N PRO A 166 -16.78 7.91 -2.44
CA PRO A 166 -16.95 9.34 -2.21
C PRO A 166 -16.02 9.82 -1.09
N MET A 167 -15.63 11.09 -1.12
CA MET A 167 -14.81 11.68 -0.04
C MET A 167 -15.51 11.66 1.32
N GLY A 168 -16.85 11.78 1.34
CA GLY A 168 -17.70 11.54 2.53
C GLY A 168 -17.30 12.30 3.78
N PHE A 169 -16.79 13.53 3.63
CA PHE A 169 -16.28 14.35 4.76
C PHE A 169 -15.18 13.66 5.59
N GLY A 170 -14.32 12.90 4.94
CA GLY A 170 -13.20 12.21 5.60
C GLY A 170 -13.32 10.68 5.64
N GLY A 171 -14.20 10.11 4.86
CA GLY A 171 -14.30 8.67 4.75
C GLY A 171 -15.71 8.11 4.90
N PRO A 172 -15.88 6.76 5.02
CA PRO A 172 -14.80 5.78 5.06
C PRO A 172 -14.17 5.50 3.69
N ALA A 173 -12.94 4.95 3.70
CA ALA A 173 -12.25 4.42 2.54
C ALA A 173 -11.74 3.00 2.86
N ALA A 174 -11.12 2.33 1.89
CA ALA A 174 -10.39 1.10 2.13
C ALA A 174 -8.91 1.34 1.81
N GLY A 175 -8.03 0.97 2.74
CA GLY A 175 -6.61 0.83 2.47
C GLY A 175 -6.32 -0.47 1.75
N TYR A 176 -5.19 -0.56 1.06
CA TYR A 176 -4.70 -1.80 0.45
C TYR A 176 -3.26 -2.08 0.88
N MET A 177 -2.89 -3.34 0.78
CA MET A 177 -1.51 -3.79 0.84
C MET A 177 -1.30 -4.88 -0.19
N ALA A 178 -0.22 -4.74 -0.96
CA ALA A 178 0.24 -5.74 -1.91
C ALA A 178 1.75 -5.97 -1.71
N THR A 179 2.23 -7.19 -1.98
CA THR A 179 3.62 -7.55 -1.71
C THR A 179 4.06 -8.75 -2.55
N ARG A 180 5.30 -9.19 -2.32
CA ARG A 180 5.87 -10.40 -2.91
C ARG A 180 5.20 -11.66 -2.31
N GLU A 181 5.04 -12.70 -3.10
CA GLU A 181 4.49 -14.00 -2.67
C GLU A 181 5.24 -14.57 -1.44
N ALA A 182 6.55 -14.33 -1.37
CA ALA A 182 7.40 -14.80 -0.27
C ALA A 182 6.93 -14.28 1.11
N PHE A 183 6.30 -13.13 1.16
CA PHE A 183 5.91 -12.46 2.40
C PHE A 183 4.45 -12.72 2.82
N LYS A 184 3.71 -13.50 2.05
CA LYS A 184 2.27 -13.76 2.25
C LYS A 184 1.87 -14.22 3.67
N ARG A 185 2.78 -14.88 4.38
CA ARG A 185 2.49 -15.36 5.75
C ARG A 185 2.58 -14.27 6.82
N ASN A 186 3.22 -13.15 6.50
CA ASN A 186 3.37 -11.98 7.37
C ASN A 186 2.42 -10.85 7.00
N MET A 187 1.73 -10.95 5.85
CA MET A 187 0.79 -9.93 5.38
C MET A 187 -0.40 -9.80 6.34
N PRO A 188 -0.75 -8.59 6.80
CA PRO A 188 -1.96 -8.35 7.60
C PRO A 188 -3.22 -8.43 6.76
N GLY A 189 -4.37 -8.45 7.43
CA GLY A 189 -5.68 -8.46 6.80
C GLY A 189 -6.05 -9.81 6.19
N ARG A 190 -7.23 -9.86 5.58
CA ARG A 190 -7.79 -11.07 4.99
C ARG A 190 -7.27 -11.29 3.57
N ILE A 191 -7.19 -12.55 3.17
CA ILE A 191 -6.86 -12.96 1.81
C ILE A 191 -7.91 -13.96 1.36
N ILE A 192 -8.50 -13.74 0.19
CA ILE A 192 -9.42 -14.68 -0.44
C ILE A 192 -8.63 -15.58 -1.37
N GLY A 193 -8.86 -16.87 -1.23
CA GLY A 193 -8.24 -17.89 -2.07
C GLY A 193 -9.27 -18.73 -2.81
N VAL A 194 -8.84 -19.30 -3.93
CA VAL A 194 -9.63 -20.25 -4.72
C VAL A 194 -9.39 -21.65 -4.20
N SER A 195 -10.47 -22.41 -4.00
CA SER A 195 -10.47 -23.79 -3.51
C SER A 195 -11.53 -24.59 -4.28
N VAL A 196 -11.80 -25.77 -3.82
CA VAL A 196 -12.90 -26.61 -4.31
C VAL A 196 -13.82 -27.02 -3.16
N ASP A 197 -15.10 -27.21 -3.46
CA ASP A 197 -16.08 -27.73 -2.53
C ASP A 197 -15.98 -29.27 -2.42
N ARG A 198 -16.87 -29.89 -1.62
CA ARG A 198 -16.92 -31.32 -1.44
C ARG A 198 -17.21 -32.11 -2.74
N LEU A 199 -17.84 -31.45 -3.71
CA LEU A 199 -18.22 -32.07 -4.99
C LEU A 199 -17.18 -31.79 -6.09
N GLY A 200 -16.08 -31.09 -5.77
CA GLY A 200 -15.02 -30.70 -6.72
C GLY A 200 -15.33 -29.42 -7.51
N ASN A 201 -16.42 -28.72 -7.21
CA ASN A 201 -16.70 -27.44 -7.86
C ASN A 201 -15.82 -26.32 -7.29
N LYS A 202 -15.51 -25.31 -8.10
CA LYS A 202 -14.78 -24.11 -7.68
C LYS A 202 -15.53 -23.42 -6.53
N ALA A 203 -14.81 -23.15 -5.45
CA ALA A 203 -15.32 -22.43 -4.29
C ALA A 203 -14.29 -21.43 -3.78
N LEU A 204 -14.76 -20.34 -3.20
CA LEU A 204 -13.92 -19.32 -2.59
C LEU A 204 -13.91 -19.49 -1.08
N ARG A 205 -12.77 -19.16 -0.47
CA ARG A 205 -12.60 -19.22 0.99
C ARG A 205 -11.60 -18.18 1.46
N MET A 206 -11.67 -17.85 2.73
CA MET A 206 -10.58 -17.10 3.37
C MET A 206 -9.35 -18.00 3.50
N ALA A 207 -8.21 -17.48 3.04
CA ALA A 207 -6.93 -18.18 3.06
C ALA A 207 -6.04 -17.65 4.18
N LEU A 208 -5.11 -18.50 4.66
CA LEU A 208 -4.09 -18.14 5.66
C LEU A 208 -4.63 -17.60 6.99
N GLN A 209 -5.83 -17.99 7.41
CA GLN A 209 -6.47 -17.54 8.65
C GLN A 209 -5.66 -17.81 9.94
N MET A 210 -4.75 -18.78 9.93
CA MET A 210 -3.95 -19.14 11.11
C MET A 210 -3.07 -18.00 11.65
N ARG A 211 -2.91 -16.90 10.94
CA ARG A 211 -2.17 -15.69 11.36
C ARG A 211 -3.07 -14.66 12.06
N GLU A 212 -4.38 -14.86 12.09
CA GLU A 212 -5.34 -13.92 12.65
C GLU A 212 -5.40 -13.98 14.19
N GLN A 213 -5.75 -12.85 14.80
CA GLN A 213 -5.76 -12.68 16.27
C GLN A 213 -6.67 -13.67 16.99
N HIS A 214 -7.86 -13.97 16.47
CA HIS A 214 -8.79 -14.90 17.10
C HIS A 214 -8.28 -16.34 17.14
N ILE A 215 -7.24 -16.67 16.36
CA ILE A 215 -6.57 -17.99 16.36
C ILE A 215 -5.23 -17.92 17.12
N LYS A 216 -4.37 -16.97 16.80
CA LYS A 216 -2.98 -16.89 17.31
C LYS A 216 -2.84 -16.04 18.56
N ARG A 217 -3.86 -15.26 18.93
CA ARG A 217 -3.84 -14.36 20.10
C ARG A 217 -2.63 -13.42 20.03
N GLU A 218 -1.80 -13.39 21.07
CA GLU A 218 -0.57 -12.57 21.16
C GLU A 218 0.47 -12.88 20.09
N ARG A 219 0.36 -14.02 19.41
CA ARG A 219 1.25 -14.41 18.30
C ARG A 219 0.69 -14.08 16.93
N ALA A 220 -0.41 -13.33 16.87
CA ALA A 220 -0.99 -12.90 15.60
C ALA A 220 -0.03 -11.99 14.83
N THR A 221 -0.09 -12.07 13.51
CA THR A 221 0.70 -11.19 12.64
C THR A 221 0.27 -9.72 12.76
N SER A 222 -1.02 -9.50 13.01
CA SER A 222 -1.63 -8.18 13.15
C SER A 222 -2.94 -8.30 13.95
N ASN A 223 -3.38 -7.16 14.51
CA ASN A 223 -4.69 -7.03 15.15
C ASN A 223 -5.82 -6.72 14.15
N ILE A 224 -5.52 -6.59 12.88
CA ILE A 224 -6.53 -6.39 11.83
C ILE A 224 -7.37 -7.66 11.69
N CYS A 225 -8.64 -7.55 12.09
CA CYS A 225 -9.60 -8.65 12.02
C CYS A 225 -10.60 -8.46 10.88
N THR A 226 -11.18 -7.27 10.75
CA THR A 226 -12.17 -6.96 9.74
C THR A 226 -11.64 -5.84 8.85
N ALA A 227 -11.66 -6.07 7.57
CA ALA A 227 -11.30 -5.07 6.58
C ALA A 227 -12.51 -4.16 6.27
N SER A 228 -12.28 -3.05 5.58
CA SER A 228 -13.32 -2.18 5.02
C SER A 228 -14.01 -2.84 3.82
N ALA A 229 -14.66 -3.99 4.06
CA ALA A 229 -15.13 -4.89 3.01
C ALA A 229 -16.15 -4.26 2.06
N LEU A 230 -17.00 -3.35 2.55
CA LEU A 230 -17.94 -2.63 1.68
C LEU A 230 -17.21 -1.71 0.72
N MET A 231 -16.26 -0.91 1.21
CA MET A 231 -15.48 0.01 0.38
C MET A 231 -14.58 -0.76 -0.60
N ALA A 232 -14.00 -1.87 -0.17
CA ALA A 232 -13.23 -2.75 -1.04
C ALA A 232 -14.09 -3.34 -2.18
N SER A 233 -15.32 -3.76 -1.86
CA SER A 233 -16.26 -4.24 -2.88
C SER A 233 -16.65 -3.14 -3.86
N MET A 234 -16.90 -1.92 -3.38
CA MET A 234 -17.18 -0.76 -4.24
C MET A 234 -16.02 -0.46 -5.18
N ALA A 235 -14.79 -0.43 -4.65
CA ALA A 235 -13.59 -0.22 -5.45
C ALA A 235 -13.37 -1.33 -6.48
N GLY A 236 -13.59 -2.59 -6.09
CA GLY A 236 -13.55 -3.73 -7.00
C GLY A 236 -14.57 -3.61 -8.13
N PHE A 237 -15.83 -3.28 -7.83
CA PHE A 237 -16.87 -3.05 -8.84
C PHE A 237 -16.56 -1.85 -9.73
N TYR A 238 -16.01 -0.77 -9.18
CA TYR A 238 -15.55 0.37 -9.97
C TYR A 238 -14.50 -0.06 -11.00
N CYS A 239 -13.52 -0.86 -10.59
CA CYS A 239 -12.51 -1.38 -11.50
C CYS A 239 -13.10 -2.29 -12.59
N VAL A 240 -14.01 -3.19 -12.23
CA VAL A 240 -14.68 -4.09 -13.20
C VAL A 240 -15.52 -3.29 -14.18
N TYR A 241 -16.30 -2.31 -13.71
CA TYR A 241 -17.18 -1.49 -14.55
C TYR A 241 -16.39 -0.63 -15.53
N ASN A 242 -15.35 0.04 -15.09
CA ASN A 242 -14.55 0.93 -15.93
C ASN A 242 -13.54 0.19 -16.83
N GLY A 243 -13.06 -0.95 -16.36
CA GLY A 243 -11.98 -1.70 -17.01
C GLY A 243 -10.67 -0.91 -17.12
N PRO A 244 -9.60 -1.50 -17.68
CA PRO A 244 -8.29 -0.85 -17.80
C PRO A 244 -8.33 0.48 -18.56
N LYS A 245 -9.13 0.54 -19.63
CA LYS A 245 -9.27 1.77 -20.45
C LYS A 245 -9.97 2.89 -19.68
N GLY A 246 -10.98 2.56 -18.87
CA GLY A 246 -11.69 3.55 -18.05
C GLY A 246 -10.83 4.10 -16.92
N LEU A 247 -10.08 3.22 -16.21
CA LEU A 247 -9.12 3.64 -15.16
C LEU A 247 -8.04 4.54 -15.75
N ARG A 248 -7.44 4.13 -16.87
CA ARG A 248 -6.44 4.95 -17.57
C ARG A 248 -7.01 6.32 -17.98
N ARG A 249 -8.22 6.35 -18.50
CA ARG A 249 -8.89 7.61 -18.86
C ARG A 249 -9.10 8.51 -17.64
N ALA A 250 -9.56 7.95 -16.51
CA ALA A 250 -9.73 8.70 -15.26
C ALA A 250 -8.41 9.32 -14.79
N ALA A 251 -7.33 8.52 -14.75
CA ALA A 251 -5.99 8.97 -14.37
C ALA A 251 -5.47 10.06 -15.33
N MET A 252 -5.60 9.87 -16.64
CA MET A 252 -5.21 10.86 -17.64
C MET A 252 -6.00 12.16 -17.53
N THR A 253 -7.29 12.10 -17.17
CA THR A 253 -8.11 13.29 -16.95
C THR A 253 -7.65 14.07 -15.74
N ALA A 254 -7.35 13.39 -14.63
CA ALA A 254 -6.80 14.03 -13.42
C ALA A 254 -5.48 14.73 -13.76
N HIS A 255 -4.55 14.00 -14.36
CA HIS A 255 -3.24 14.53 -14.74
C HIS A 255 -3.35 15.73 -15.72
N ALA A 256 -4.14 15.61 -16.78
CA ALA A 256 -4.30 16.70 -17.75
C ALA A 256 -4.90 17.95 -17.10
N SER A 257 -5.83 17.79 -16.13
CA SER A 257 -6.40 18.90 -15.39
C SER A 257 -5.35 19.59 -14.50
N ALA A 258 -4.50 18.82 -13.83
CA ALA A 258 -3.41 19.35 -13.01
C ALA A 258 -2.39 20.11 -13.87
N VAL A 259 -1.98 19.55 -15.01
CA VAL A 259 -1.07 20.22 -15.95
C VAL A 259 -1.65 21.55 -16.46
N ALA A 260 -2.93 21.54 -16.87
CA ALA A 260 -3.59 22.76 -17.34
C ALA A 260 -3.69 23.82 -16.24
N ALA A 261 -3.98 23.42 -14.98
CA ALA A 261 -4.00 24.33 -13.85
C ALA A 261 -2.60 24.88 -13.56
N ALA A 262 -1.56 24.03 -13.59
CA ALA A 262 -0.16 24.43 -13.39
C ALA A 262 0.27 25.48 -14.42
N GLU A 263 -0.01 25.29 -15.69
CA GLU A 263 0.29 26.26 -16.75
C GLU A 263 -0.45 27.58 -16.57
N ALA A 264 -1.73 27.53 -16.19
CA ALA A 264 -2.50 28.75 -15.89
C ALA A 264 -1.94 29.52 -14.70
N ILE A 265 -1.51 28.83 -13.62
CA ILE A 265 -0.92 29.43 -12.43
C ILE A 265 0.43 30.07 -12.78
N LYS A 266 1.30 29.40 -13.55
CA LYS A 266 2.55 29.96 -14.05
C LYS A 266 2.33 31.22 -14.90
N ALA A 267 1.31 31.22 -15.78
CA ALA A 267 0.97 32.38 -16.60
C ALA A 267 0.54 33.60 -15.76
N LEU A 268 0.05 33.39 -14.54
CA LEU A 268 -0.26 34.44 -13.56
C LEU A 268 0.96 34.93 -12.77
N GLY A 269 2.16 34.39 -13.03
CA GLY A 269 3.41 34.78 -12.38
C GLY A 269 3.73 34.05 -11.09
N TYR A 270 3.01 32.97 -10.75
CA TYR A 270 3.32 32.13 -9.57
C TYR A 270 4.36 31.07 -9.91
N THR A 271 5.11 30.64 -8.89
CA THR A 271 6.07 29.54 -8.95
C THR A 271 5.42 28.28 -8.36
N LEU A 272 5.59 27.15 -9.02
CA LEU A 272 5.13 25.86 -8.52
C LEU A 272 6.14 25.26 -7.54
N ALA A 273 5.65 24.57 -6.52
CA ALA A 273 6.50 23.85 -5.55
C ALA A 273 7.14 22.60 -6.15
N ALA A 274 6.53 22.00 -7.16
CA ALA A 274 7.05 20.84 -7.88
C ALA A 274 6.86 21.03 -9.40
N GLU A 275 7.81 20.53 -10.19
CA GLU A 275 7.78 20.67 -11.66
C GLU A 275 7.04 19.53 -12.35
N GLN A 276 7.18 18.32 -11.83
CA GLN A 276 6.57 17.11 -12.36
C GLN A 276 5.57 16.55 -11.35
N VAL A 277 4.30 16.75 -11.63
CA VAL A 277 3.21 16.32 -10.74
C VAL A 277 2.27 15.36 -11.46
N PHE A 278 1.62 14.49 -10.69
CA PHE A 278 0.54 13.66 -11.23
C PHE A 278 -0.79 14.44 -11.22
N ASP A 279 -1.16 15.00 -10.07
CA ASP A 279 -2.41 15.75 -9.88
C ASP A 279 -2.32 16.78 -8.75
#